data_306baec29458c1b7dc15a2da3505562a
#
_entry.id   306baec29458c1b7dc15a2da3505562a
#
_cell.length_a   1.000
_cell.length_b   1.000
_cell.length_c   1.000
_cell.angle_alpha   90.00
_cell.angle_beta   90.00
_cell.angle_gamma   90.00
#
_symmetry.space_group_name_H-M   'P 1'
#
loop_
_entity.id
_entity.type
_entity.pdbx_description
1 polymer ?
#
loop_
_entity_poly.entity_id
_entity_poly.type
_entity_poly.pdbx_seq_one_letter_code
_entity_poly.pdbx_strand_id
1 'polypeptide(L)'
;MVNKKVLDLGCGKKKRDGSIGVDWSDRHNADVIHDLNVFPYPFENSMFDEIYIDNTLEHLDDVIRVMEEIYRICKPGGLVKVIVPYFRSVWASIDPTHKHFFTVN
;
A
#
# COMPACT_ATOMS: atom_id res chain seq x y z
N MET A 1 -17.83 -13.17 -11.24
CA MET A 1 -16.72 -13.25 -10.28
C MET A 1 -15.96 -11.94 -10.28
N VAL A 2 -15.80 -11.34 -9.13
CA VAL A 2 -15.12 -10.06 -9.02
C VAL A 2 -13.64 -10.33 -8.74
N ASN A 3 -12.77 -9.88 -9.66
CA ASN A 3 -11.33 -9.97 -9.46
C ASN A 3 -10.87 -8.75 -8.66
N LYS A 4 -10.41 -8.98 -7.45
CA LYS A 4 -9.84 -7.92 -6.64
C LYS A 4 -8.48 -7.50 -7.20
N LYS A 5 -8.25 -6.19 -7.22
CA LYS A 5 -6.92 -5.67 -7.49
C LYS A 5 -6.22 -5.43 -6.16
N VAL A 6 -5.12 -6.11 -5.97
CA VAL A 6 -4.36 -6.09 -4.73
C VAL A 6 -2.97 -5.53 -5.01
N LEU A 7 -2.53 -4.60 -4.19
CA LEU A 7 -1.21 -3.98 -4.28
C LEU A 7 -0.38 -4.35 -3.06
N ASP A 8 0.87 -4.73 -3.31
CA ASP A 8 1.83 -5.04 -2.25
C ASP A 8 3.00 -4.06 -2.36
N LEU A 9 2.99 -3.04 -1.51
CA LEU A 9 4.02 -1.99 -1.51
C LEU A 9 5.23 -2.43 -0.71
N GLY A 10 6.40 -2.37 -1.32
CA GLY A 10 7.62 -2.87 -0.70
C GLY A 10 7.60 -4.37 -0.58
N CYS A 11 7.23 -5.05 -1.66
CA CYS A 11 6.94 -6.49 -1.64
C CYS A 11 8.16 -7.36 -1.32
N GLY A 12 9.38 -6.86 -1.54
CA GLY A 12 10.58 -7.65 -1.33
C GLY A 12 10.61 -8.88 -2.23
N LYS A 13 11.19 -9.95 -1.72
CA LYS A 13 11.36 -11.19 -2.48
C LYS A 13 10.08 -12.01 -2.59
N LYS A 14 9.14 -11.82 -1.68
CA LYS A 14 7.91 -12.61 -1.61
C LYS A 14 6.71 -11.68 -1.60
N LYS A 15 6.23 -11.32 -2.77
CA LYS A 15 4.98 -10.60 -2.85
C LYS A 15 3.81 -11.54 -2.57
N ARG A 16 2.68 -10.98 -2.17
CA ARG A 16 1.45 -11.74 -1.98
C ARG A 16 0.97 -12.29 -3.32
N ASP A 17 0.50 -13.53 -3.31
CA ASP A 17 -0.01 -14.17 -4.51
C ASP A 17 -1.17 -13.38 -5.09
N GLY A 18 -1.14 -13.17 -6.40
CA GLY A 18 -2.18 -12.44 -7.10
C GLY A 18 -2.11 -10.93 -6.95
N SER A 19 -1.10 -10.40 -6.24
CA SER A 19 -0.94 -8.96 -6.08
C SER A 19 -0.01 -8.37 -7.13
N ILE A 20 -0.11 -7.04 -7.29
CA ILE A 20 0.90 -6.28 -8.01
C ILE A 20 1.94 -5.86 -6.98
N GLY A 21 3.17 -6.33 -7.14
CA GLY A 21 4.25 -6.03 -6.22
C GLY A 21 5.04 -4.82 -6.66
N VAL A 22 5.32 -3.90 -5.75
CA VAL A 22 6.14 -2.72 -5.99
C VAL A 22 7.35 -2.77 -5.09
N ASP A 23 8.53 -2.60 -5.68
CA ASP A 23 9.77 -2.48 -4.91
C ASP A 23 10.69 -1.51 -5.63
N TRP A 24 11.65 -0.97 -4.91
CA TRP A 24 12.63 -0.06 -5.50
C TRP A 24 13.70 -0.79 -6.30
N SER A 25 13.84 -2.09 -6.11
CA SER A 25 14.91 -2.88 -6.72
C SER A 25 14.35 -3.98 -7.62
N ASP A 26 14.95 -4.13 -8.80
CA ASP A 26 14.59 -5.20 -9.74
C ASP A 26 15.05 -6.59 -9.26
N ARG A 27 15.86 -6.65 -8.21
CA ARG A 27 16.36 -7.91 -7.67
C ARG A 27 15.28 -8.75 -6.98
N HIS A 28 14.14 -8.17 -6.70
CA HIS A 28 13.08 -8.82 -5.94
C HIS A 28 11.89 -9.25 -6.79
N ASN A 29 12.03 -9.29 -8.11
CA ASN A 29 10.95 -9.69 -9.02
C ASN A 29 9.66 -8.90 -8.83
N ALA A 30 9.78 -7.62 -8.53
CA ALA A 30 8.62 -6.75 -8.44
C ALA A 30 7.99 -6.57 -9.81
N ASP A 31 6.66 -6.45 -9.84
CA ASP A 31 5.95 -6.15 -11.08
C ASP A 31 6.20 -4.72 -11.52
N VAL A 32 6.35 -3.80 -10.54
CA VAL A 32 6.63 -2.39 -10.79
C VAL A 32 7.83 -1.99 -9.95
N ILE A 33 8.81 -1.38 -10.60
CA ILE A 33 10.00 -0.84 -9.91
C ILE A 33 9.74 0.63 -9.66
N HIS A 34 9.66 1.01 -8.39
CA HIS A 34 9.40 2.38 -8.00
C HIS A 34 9.87 2.65 -6.58
N ASP A 35 10.50 3.80 -6.37
CA ASP A 35 10.90 4.27 -5.05
C ASP A 35 9.66 4.89 -4.38
N LEU A 36 9.25 4.34 -3.26
CA LEU A 36 8.05 4.79 -2.54
C LEU A 36 8.22 6.17 -1.89
N ASN A 37 9.43 6.73 -1.89
CA ASN A 37 9.67 8.13 -1.50
C ASN A 37 9.44 9.11 -2.65
N VAL A 38 9.14 8.60 -3.85
CA VAL A 38 8.92 9.44 -5.03
C VAL A 38 7.43 9.47 -5.37
N PHE A 39 6.89 10.65 -5.53
CA PHE A 39 5.47 10.87 -5.76
C PHE A 39 5.21 11.60 -7.07
N PRO A 40 4.10 11.33 -7.74
CA PRO A 40 3.06 10.36 -7.39
C PRO A 40 3.48 8.93 -7.72
N TYR A 41 2.82 7.96 -7.10
CA TYR A 41 2.99 6.56 -7.47
C TYR A 41 2.38 6.32 -8.86
N PRO A 42 2.94 5.37 -9.64
CA PRO A 42 2.54 5.17 -11.03
C PRO A 42 1.22 4.39 -11.16
N PHE A 43 0.20 4.82 -10.43
CA PHE A 43 -1.11 4.18 -10.43
C PHE A 43 -2.20 5.24 -10.50
N GLU A 44 -3.34 4.84 -11.04
CA GLU A 44 -4.50 5.71 -11.13
C GLU A 44 -5.22 5.86 -9.79
N ASN A 45 -6.05 6.89 -9.70
CA ASN A 45 -6.91 7.07 -8.54
C ASN A 45 -7.88 5.90 -8.41
N SER A 46 -8.14 5.48 -7.18
CA SER A 46 -9.16 4.47 -6.89
C SER A 46 -8.97 3.19 -7.69
N MET A 47 -7.72 2.72 -7.77
CA MET A 47 -7.37 1.58 -8.61
C MET A 47 -7.45 0.25 -7.85
N PHE A 48 -7.11 0.24 -6.57
CA PHE A 48 -6.94 -1.00 -5.81
C PHE A 48 -8.03 -1.25 -4.80
N ASP A 49 -8.45 -2.51 -4.68
CA ASP A 49 -9.40 -2.97 -3.66
C ASP A 49 -8.71 -3.20 -2.32
N GLU A 50 -7.46 -3.66 -2.35
CA GLU A 50 -6.67 -3.93 -1.15
C GLU A 50 -5.24 -3.47 -1.37
N ILE A 51 -4.66 -2.86 -0.35
CA ILE A 51 -3.27 -2.43 -0.37
C ILE A 51 -2.59 -2.93 0.90
N TYR A 52 -1.44 -3.56 0.72
CA TYR A 52 -0.61 -4.05 1.82
C TYR A 52 0.72 -3.31 1.81
N ILE A 53 1.16 -2.91 2.99
CA ILE A 53 2.50 -2.34 3.18
C ILE A 53 3.08 -2.96 4.45
N ASP A 54 3.95 -3.96 4.26
CA ASP A 54 4.48 -4.79 5.32
C ASP A 54 5.93 -4.41 5.60
N ASN A 55 6.22 -3.94 6.81
CA ASN A 55 7.58 -3.64 7.27
C ASN A 55 8.35 -2.72 6.31
N THR A 56 7.67 -1.76 5.73
CA THR A 56 8.23 -0.84 4.74
C THR A 56 8.06 0.61 5.18
N LEU A 57 6.93 0.93 5.78
CA LEU A 57 6.56 2.30 6.12
C LEU A 57 7.60 2.98 7.02
N GLU A 58 8.22 2.23 7.93
CA GLU A 58 9.22 2.75 8.86
C GLU A 58 10.51 3.20 8.15
N HIS A 59 10.71 2.77 6.91
CA HIS A 59 11.89 3.16 6.12
C HIS A 59 11.62 4.34 5.19
N LEU A 60 10.40 4.86 5.18
CA LEU A 60 10.01 5.94 4.27
C LEU A 60 10.13 7.29 4.96
N ASP A 61 10.47 8.32 4.18
CA ASP A 61 10.82 9.63 4.72
C ASP A 61 9.59 10.45 5.13
N ASP A 62 8.51 10.36 4.37
CA ASP A 62 7.30 11.16 4.59
C ASP A 62 6.08 10.25 4.67
N VAL A 63 5.81 9.76 5.87
CA VAL A 63 4.74 8.81 6.13
C VAL A 63 3.37 9.41 5.78
N ILE A 64 3.16 10.68 6.08
CA ILE A 64 1.88 11.35 5.80
C ILE A 64 1.63 11.36 4.30
N ARG A 65 2.63 11.72 3.52
CA ARG A 65 2.50 11.78 2.08
C ARG A 65 2.30 10.40 1.46
N VAL A 66 2.98 9.39 2.01
CA VAL A 66 2.78 8.00 1.61
C VAL A 66 1.33 7.58 1.85
N MET A 67 0.79 7.91 3.01
CA MET A 67 -0.59 7.55 3.34
C MET A 67 -1.61 8.30 2.48
N GLU A 68 -1.34 9.56 2.15
CA GLU A 68 -2.19 10.30 1.22
C GLU A 68 -2.20 9.64 -0.16
N GLU A 69 -1.06 9.15 -0.60
CA GLU A 69 -0.94 8.47 -1.88
C GLU A 69 -1.65 7.12 -1.86
N ILE A 70 -1.52 6.37 -0.78
CA ILE A 70 -2.26 5.12 -0.58
C ILE A 70 -3.76 5.40 -0.62
N TYR A 71 -4.21 6.46 0.05
CA TYR A 71 -5.61 6.86 0.02
C TYR A 71 -6.08 7.14 -1.42
N ARG A 72 -5.25 7.85 -2.19
CA ARG A 72 -5.59 8.21 -3.58
C ARG A 72 -5.81 6.98 -4.45
N ILE A 73 -4.91 6.00 -4.36
CA ILE A 73 -4.93 4.84 -5.25
C ILE A 73 -5.82 3.71 -4.76
N CYS A 74 -6.32 3.79 -3.54
CA CYS A 74 -7.25 2.82 -2.98
C CYS A 74 -8.69 3.21 -3.32
N LYS A 75 -9.50 2.24 -3.69
CA LYS A 75 -10.92 2.49 -3.93
C LYS A 75 -11.62 2.90 -2.64
N PRO A 76 -12.65 3.76 -2.71
CA PRO A 76 -13.51 4.01 -1.56
C PRO A 76 -14.06 2.69 -1.00
N GLY A 77 -13.94 2.51 0.31
CA GLY A 77 -14.32 1.25 0.94
C GLY A 77 -13.26 0.16 0.85
N GLY A 78 -12.17 0.41 0.14
CA GLY A 78 -11.07 -0.54 0.04
C GLY A 78 -10.35 -0.71 1.36
N LEU A 79 -9.51 -1.74 1.43
CA LEU A 79 -8.83 -2.13 2.65
C LEU A 79 -7.34 -1.86 2.55
N VAL A 80 -6.78 -1.26 3.59
CA VAL A 80 -5.34 -1.05 3.68
C VAL A 80 -4.84 -1.75 4.94
N LYS A 81 -3.83 -2.60 4.79
CA LYS A 81 -3.17 -3.24 5.92
C LYS A 81 -1.75 -2.73 6.03
N VAL A 82 -1.40 -2.19 7.18
CA VAL A 82 -0.05 -1.70 7.49
C VAL A 82 0.55 -2.58 8.57
N ILE A 83 1.73 -3.10 8.32
CA ILE A 83 2.49 -3.86 9.31
C ILE A 83 3.81 -3.14 9.53
N VAL A 84 4.09 -2.81 10.80
CA VAL A 84 5.36 -2.23 11.22
C VAL A 84 5.89 -3.03 12.41
N PRO A 85 7.22 -3.07 12.61
CA PRO A 85 7.79 -3.96 13.63
C PRO A 85 7.41 -3.60 15.07
N TYR A 86 6.98 -2.36 15.31
CA TYR A 86 6.63 -1.88 16.66
C TYR A 86 5.19 -2.18 17.06
N PHE A 87 4.35 -2.50 16.09
CA PHE A 87 2.93 -2.71 16.29
C PHE A 87 2.55 -4.03 15.64
N ARG A 88 1.42 -4.59 16.07
CA ARG A 88 0.93 -5.83 15.48
C ARG A 88 0.49 -5.59 14.04
N SER A 89 -0.64 -5.04 13.87
CA SER A 89 -1.16 -4.70 12.57
C SER A 89 -2.09 -3.53 12.71
N VAL A 90 -2.06 -2.66 11.74
CA VAL A 90 -3.00 -1.56 11.65
C VAL A 90 -3.84 -1.78 10.41
N TRP A 91 -5.15 -1.82 10.59
CA TRP A 91 -6.09 -1.93 9.50
C TRP A 91 -6.80 -0.60 9.31
N ALA A 92 -6.97 -0.22 8.07
CA ALA A 92 -7.72 0.98 7.75
C ALA A 92 -8.71 0.68 6.63
N SER A 93 -9.93 1.18 6.78
CA SER A 93 -10.90 1.21 5.71
C SER A 93 -10.92 2.62 5.13
N ILE A 94 -10.84 2.72 3.82
CA ILE A 94 -10.79 4.02 3.17
C ILE A 94 -12.22 4.54 2.99
N ASP A 95 -12.51 5.61 3.72
CA ASP A 95 -13.81 6.27 3.66
C ASP A 95 -13.62 7.63 2.99
N PRO A 96 -14.30 7.90 1.86
CA PRO A 96 -14.13 9.17 1.17
C PRO A 96 -14.63 10.38 1.95
N THR A 97 -15.45 10.18 2.99
CA THR A 97 -15.96 11.26 3.79
C THR A 97 -15.12 11.57 5.03
N HIS A 98 -14.17 10.68 5.36
CA HIS A 98 -13.29 10.83 6.52
C HIS A 98 -11.84 10.76 6.10
N LYS A 99 -10.99 11.49 6.82
CA LYS A 99 -9.55 11.47 6.56
C LYS A 99 -8.77 10.73 7.65
N HIS A 100 -9.42 9.80 8.30
CA HIS A 100 -8.76 8.91 9.25
C HIS A 100 -8.35 7.63 8.55
N PHE A 101 -7.07 7.33 8.59
CA PHE A 101 -6.52 6.21 7.84
C PHE A 101 -6.43 4.93 8.65
N PHE A 102 -6.39 5.03 9.98
CA PHE A 102 -6.03 3.87 10.78
C PHE A 102 -7.05 3.56 11.86
N THR A 103 -7.29 2.27 12.01
CA THR A 103 -7.93 1.71 13.19
C THR A 103 -6.94 0.72 13.79
N VAL A 104 -6.58 0.91 15.05
CA VAL A 104 -5.65 0.02 15.74
C VAL A 104 -6.43 -1.11 16.39
N ASN A 105 -6.02 -2.32 16.10
CA ASN A 105 -6.62 -3.53 16.65
C ASN A 105 -5.76 -4.14 17.73
#